data_e24cb57a82f70d604fb0a700099653fa
#
_entry.id   e24cb57a82f70d604fb0a700099653fa
#
_cell.length_a   1.000
_cell.length_b   1.000
_cell.length_c   1.000
_cell.angle_alpha   90.00
_cell.angle_beta   90.00
_cell.angle_gamma   90.00
#
_symmetry.space_group_name_H-M   'P 1'
#
loop_
_entity.id
_entity.type
_entity.pdbx_description
1 polymer ?
#
loop_
_entity_poly.entity_id
_entity_poly.type
_entity_poly.pdbx_seq_one_letter_code
_entity_poly.pdbx_strand_id
1 'polypeptide(L)'
;MVIRDWSSDVCSSDLSSVTPGQMQKLVDDLREEFDYVLLDCPAGIEQGFKNAIAGADRAFVVTTPEVSAIRDADRIIGLLEAEEISKMDLIVNRIRMDMVRRGDMMSMEDVTDILGIPILGAIPDDEEIVISTNQGEPLVGMNSFAGQAYLNICKRILGQEVPLMGLEKNKGFFHMFSGLLKRA
;
A
#
# COMPACT_ATOMS: atom_id res chain seq x y z
N MET A 1 -2.52 -4.29 18.72
CA MET A 1 -1.41 -3.85 17.85
C MET A 1 -0.71 -2.71 18.58
N VAL A 2 0.40 -3.01 19.25
CA VAL A 2 1.23 -1.97 19.89
C VAL A 2 2.26 -1.58 18.84
N ILE A 3 2.01 -0.48 18.14
CA ILE A 3 3.06 0.20 17.38
C ILE A 3 3.96 0.84 18.44
N ARG A 4 5.02 0.16 18.83
CA ARG A 4 6.12 0.83 19.51
C ARG A 4 6.79 1.70 18.45
N ASP A 5 6.82 2.99 18.76
CA ASP A 5 7.58 4.01 18.06
C ASP A 5 9.03 3.52 17.90
N TRP A 6 9.34 2.99 16.73
CA TRP A 6 10.70 2.76 16.30
C TRP A 6 11.19 4.08 15.79
N SER A 7 11.63 4.92 16.73
CA SER A 7 12.38 6.11 16.39
C SER A 7 13.57 5.71 15.51
N SER A 8 13.72 6.44 14.46
CA SER A 8 14.60 6.43 13.31
C SER A 8 16.11 6.16 13.48
N ASP A 9 16.53 5.42 14.48
CA ASP A 9 17.95 5.16 14.75
C ASP A 9 18.46 3.80 14.28
N VAL A 10 17.60 2.97 13.66
CA VAL A 10 18.08 1.80 12.91
C VAL A 10 18.40 2.25 11.51
N CYS A 11 19.63 2.69 11.33
CA CYS A 11 20.21 3.05 10.05
C CYS A 11 20.07 1.87 9.07
N SER A 12 19.67 2.14 7.83
CA SER A 12 19.56 1.16 6.73
C SER A 12 20.85 0.33 6.49
N SER A 13 21.97 0.74 7.10
CA SER A 13 23.24 0.00 7.13
C SER A 13 23.20 -1.28 7.97
N ASP A 14 22.30 -1.39 8.95
CA ASP A 14 22.24 -2.55 9.83
C ASP A 14 21.46 -3.73 9.25
N LEU A 15 20.54 -3.49 8.30
CA LEU A 15 19.82 -4.57 7.61
C LEU A 15 20.72 -5.37 6.65
N SER A 16 21.87 -4.84 6.24
CA SER A 16 22.85 -5.57 5.43
C SER A 16 23.62 -6.63 6.25
N SER A 17 23.59 -6.55 7.56
CA SER A 17 24.22 -7.52 8.48
C SER A 17 23.32 -8.71 8.82
N VAL A 18 22.01 -8.63 8.55
CA VAL A 18 21.05 -9.71 8.76
C VAL A 18 21.02 -10.63 7.55
N THR A 19 21.11 -11.93 7.78
CA THR A 19 20.98 -12.92 6.69
C THR A 19 19.52 -13.28 6.45
N PRO A 20 19.15 -13.76 5.22
CA PRO A 20 17.79 -14.25 4.95
C PRO A 20 17.30 -15.29 5.98
N GLY A 21 18.17 -16.23 6.41
CA GLY A 21 17.83 -17.22 7.39
C GLY A 21 17.56 -16.67 8.80
N GLN A 22 18.23 -15.58 9.18
CA GLN A 22 17.94 -14.88 10.44
C GLN A 22 16.62 -14.12 10.35
N MET A 23 16.31 -13.51 9.21
CA MET A 23 15.03 -12.85 8.98
C MET A 23 13.87 -13.85 8.99
N GLN A 24 14.02 -14.99 8.30
CA GLN A 24 13.05 -16.08 8.34
C GLN A 24 12.73 -16.51 9.77
N LYS A 25 13.78 -16.79 10.56
CA LYS A 25 13.60 -17.18 11.95
C LYS A 25 12.87 -16.11 12.77
N LEU A 26 13.24 -14.84 12.60
CA LEU A 26 12.55 -13.72 13.28
C LEU A 26 11.07 -13.68 12.93
N VAL A 27 10.74 -13.83 11.65
CA VAL A 27 9.35 -13.85 11.20
C VAL A 27 8.60 -15.05 11.76
N ASP A 28 9.22 -16.23 11.79
CA ASP A 28 8.62 -17.44 12.37
C ASP A 28 8.34 -17.26 13.86
N ASP A 29 9.27 -16.68 14.61
CA ASP A 29 9.07 -16.35 16.04
C ASP A 29 7.90 -15.35 16.23
N LEU A 30 7.82 -14.31 15.37
CA LEU A 30 6.74 -13.30 15.44
C LEU A 30 5.37 -13.86 15.05
N ARG A 31 5.29 -14.87 14.19
CA ARG A 31 4.03 -15.54 13.81
C ARG A 31 3.36 -16.25 15.00
N GLU A 32 4.11 -16.65 16.01
CA GLU A 32 3.55 -17.26 17.22
C GLU A 32 2.85 -16.22 18.12
N GLU A 33 3.22 -14.93 17.99
CA GLU A 33 2.74 -13.85 18.85
C GLU A 33 1.71 -12.92 18.17
N PHE A 34 1.74 -12.83 16.83
CA PHE A 34 0.97 -11.84 16.07
C PHE A 34 0.17 -12.47 14.92
N ASP A 35 -1.06 -12.00 14.74
CA ASP A 35 -1.92 -12.39 13.62
C ASP A 35 -1.39 -11.89 12.26
N TYR A 36 -0.67 -10.75 12.27
CA TYR A 36 -0.08 -10.11 11.08
C TYR A 36 1.30 -9.58 11.39
N VAL A 37 2.27 -9.92 10.55
CA VAL A 37 3.62 -9.38 10.55
C VAL A 37 3.82 -8.60 9.24
N LEU A 38 4.11 -7.30 9.35
CA LEU A 38 4.38 -6.45 8.19
C LEU A 38 5.89 -6.21 8.09
N LEU A 39 6.47 -6.58 6.95
CA LEU A 39 7.87 -6.35 6.64
C LEU A 39 7.95 -5.13 5.71
N ASP A 40 8.51 -4.03 6.22
CA ASP A 40 8.80 -2.85 5.39
C ASP A 40 10.07 -3.10 4.60
N CYS A 41 9.93 -3.10 3.27
CA CYS A 41 11.00 -3.43 2.36
C CYS A 41 11.71 -2.15 1.90
N PRO A 42 13.04 -2.03 2.06
CA PRO A 42 13.78 -0.88 1.59
C PRO A 42 13.69 -0.76 0.06
N ALA A 43 13.84 0.47 -0.45
CA ALA A 43 13.89 0.72 -1.87
C ALA A 43 15.07 -0.02 -2.53
N GLY A 44 14.85 -0.56 -3.72
CA GLY A 44 15.86 -1.30 -4.49
C GLY A 44 15.72 -2.81 -4.41
N ILE A 45 16.65 -3.51 -5.07
CA ILE A 45 16.62 -4.97 -5.27
C ILE A 45 17.84 -5.67 -4.66
N GLU A 46 18.53 -4.99 -3.74
CA GLU A 46 19.76 -5.49 -3.14
C GLU A 46 19.49 -6.42 -1.95
N GLN A 47 20.50 -6.61 -1.09
CA GLN A 47 20.44 -7.55 0.02
C GLN A 47 19.26 -7.28 0.97
N GLY A 48 18.90 -6.02 1.19
CA GLY A 48 17.75 -5.64 2.03
C GLY A 48 16.42 -6.17 1.51
N PHE A 49 16.20 -6.13 0.19
CA PHE A 49 15.04 -6.72 -0.47
C PHE A 49 14.99 -8.25 -0.23
N LYS A 50 16.10 -8.97 -0.49
CA LYS A 50 16.17 -10.41 -0.29
C LYS A 50 15.89 -10.81 1.17
N ASN A 51 16.39 -10.04 2.11
CA ASN A 51 16.12 -10.27 3.52
C ASN A 51 14.64 -10.06 3.86
N ALA A 52 14.03 -8.98 3.36
CA ALA A 52 12.63 -8.67 3.64
C ALA A 52 11.68 -9.75 3.12
N ILE A 53 11.93 -10.30 1.93
CA ILE A 53 11.08 -11.32 1.32
C ILE A 53 11.27 -12.73 1.87
N ALA A 54 12.41 -13.02 2.54
CA ALA A 54 12.76 -14.38 2.98
C ALA A 54 11.74 -15.02 3.94
N GLY A 55 10.96 -14.22 4.67
CA GLY A 55 9.92 -14.71 5.58
C GLY A 55 8.50 -14.34 5.14
N ALA A 56 8.33 -13.79 3.94
CA ALA A 56 7.03 -13.28 3.51
C ALA A 56 6.17 -14.35 2.85
N ASP A 57 4.88 -14.41 3.19
CA ASP A 57 3.88 -15.27 2.53
C ASP A 57 3.14 -14.55 1.41
N ARG A 58 3.17 -13.22 1.43
CA ARG A 58 2.42 -12.35 0.52
C ARG A 58 3.15 -11.04 0.34
N ALA A 59 3.12 -10.48 -0.86
CA ALA A 59 3.70 -9.20 -1.16
C ALA A 59 2.63 -8.18 -1.59
N PHE A 60 2.78 -6.95 -1.13
CA PHE A 60 2.02 -5.80 -1.62
C PHE A 60 2.94 -4.93 -2.46
N VAL A 61 2.72 -4.93 -3.77
CA VAL A 61 3.48 -4.09 -4.70
C VAL A 61 2.82 -2.72 -4.76
N VAL A 62 3.52 -1.72 -4.24
CA VAL A 62 3.04 -0.34 -4.21
C VAL A 62 3.75 0.45 -5.30
N THR A 63 2.99 1.01 -6.22
CA THR A 63 3.52 1.82 -7.33
C THR A 63 2.69 3.07 -7.58
N THR A 64 3.23 4.01 -8.36
CA THR A 64 2.48 5.15 -8.89
C THR A 64 2.16 4.93 -10.37
N PRO A 65 1.10 5.56 -10.94
CA PRO A 65 0.70 5.35 -12.33
C PRO A 65 1.59 6.14 -13.32
N GLU A 66 2.91 6.00 -13.16
CA GLU A 66 3.95 6.63 -13.97
C GLU A 66 4.80 5.56 -14.64
N VAL A 67 5.18 5.78 -15.90
CA VAL A 67 5.89 4.77 -16.72
C VAL A 67 7.14 4.22 -16.05
N SER A 68 7.94 5.07 -15.38
CA SER A 68 9.15 4.64 -14.68
C SER A 68 8.82 3.74 -13.49
N ALA A 69 7.85 4.13 -12.66
CA ALA A 69 7.43 3.37 -11.50
C ALA A 69 6.80 2.02 -11.88
N ILE A 70 6.05 1.97 -12.97
CA ILE A 70 5.48 0.72 -13.51
C ILE A 70 6.57 -0.25 -13.96
N ARG A 71 7.63 0.24 -14.64
CA ARG A 71 8.77 -0.59 -15.02
C ARG A 71 9.53 -1.16 -13.81
N ASP A 72 9.68 -0.35 -12.78
CA ASP A 72 10.31 -0.80 -11.54
C ASP A 72 9.43 -1.83 -10.82
N ALA A 73 8.11 -1.64 -10.78
CA ALA A 73 7.16 -2.58 -10.22
C ALA A 73 7.16 -3.92 -10.99
N ASP A 74 7.15 -3.90 -12.31
CA ASP A 74 7.24 -5.10 -13.16
C ASP A 74 8.50 -5.91 -12.84
N ARG A 75 9.64 -5.22 -12.70
CA ARG A 75 10.90 -5.86 -12.32
C ARG A 75 10.83 -6.50 -10.93
N ILE A 76 10.21 -5.84 -9.96
CA ILE A 76 10.03 -6.37 -8.60
C ILE A 76 9.12 -7.59 -8.64
N ILE A 77 8.03 -7.57 -9.41
CA ILE A 77 7.13 -8.72 -9.58
C ILE A 77 7.89 -9.94 -10.11
N GLY A 78 8.71 -9.76 -11.16
CA GLY A 78 9.54 -10.85 -11.68
C GLY A 78 10.54 -11.40 -10.67
N LEU A 79 11.08 -10.56 -9.77
CA LEU A 79 11.96 -11.02 -8.69
C LEU A 79 11.20 -11.79 -7.60
N LEU A 80 9.98 -11.33 -7.23
CA LEU A 80 9.13 -12.03 -6.27
C LEU A 80 8.70 -13.41 -6.79
N GLU A 81 8.37 -13.51 -8.08
CA GLU A 81 8.06 -14.78 -8.74
C GLU A 81 9.26 -15.73 -8.73
N ALA A 82 10.47 -15.23 -8.99
CA ALA A 82 11.69 -16.02 -8.94
C ALA A 82 12.02 -16.55 -7.53
N GLU A 83 11.56 -15.88 -6.49
CA GLU A 83 11.69 -16.28 -5.08
C GLU A 83 10.43 -17.02 -4.57
N GLU A 84 9.58 -17.51 -5.49
CA GLU A 84 8.40 -18.33 -5.25
C GLU A 84 7.28 -17.63 -4.43
N ILE A 85 7.27 -16.30 -4.33
CA ILE A 85 6.19 -15.53 -3.73
C ILE A 85 5.08 -15.36 -4.76
N SER A 86 4.09 -16.25 -4.72
CA SER A 86 2.98 -16.28 -5.69
C SER A 86 1.78 -15.41 -5.29
N LYS A 87 1.67 -15.05 -4.01
CA LYS A 87 0.59 -14.19 -3.52
C LYS A 87 1.03 -12.72 -3.58
N MET A 88 0.67 -12.05 -4.64
CA MET A 88 0.99 -10.63 -4.85
C MET A 88 -0.27 -9.84 -5.11
N ASP A 89 -0.33 -8.63 -4.59
CA ASP A 89 -1.41 -7.68 -4.83
C ASP A 89 -0.87 -6.29 -5.09
N LEU A 90 -1.56 -5.56 -5.95
CA LEU A 90 -1.18 -4.24 -6.40
C LEU A 90 -1.88 -3.16 -5.58
N ILE A 91 -1.14 -2.15 -5.14
CA ILE A 91 -1.66 -0.89 -4.62
C ILE A 91 -1.16 0.24 -5.52
N VAL A 92 -2.08 0.93 -6.19
CA VAL A 92 -1.76 2.11 -7.00
C VAL A 92 -1.86 3.35 -6.12
N ASN A 93 -0.74 4.01 -5.89
CA ASN A 93 -0.65 5.18 -5.02
C ASN A 93 -0.60 6.48 -5.84
N ARG A 94 -1.04 7.59 -5.25
CA ARG A 94 -1.00 8.95 -5.82
C ARG A 94 -1.70 9.09 -7.17
N ILE A 95 -2.83 8.40 -7.34
CA ILE A 95 -3.61 8.51 -8.57
C ILE A 95 -4.36 9.84 -8.63
N ARG A 96 -4.31 10.52 -9.78
CA ARG A 96 -4.98 11.77 -10.05
C ARG A 96 -6.03 11.59 -11.17
N MET A 97 -7.29 11.53 -10.78
CA MET A 97 -8.38 11.27 -11.70
C MET A 97 -8.57 12.36 -12.76
N ASP A 98 -8.20 13.59 -12.45
CA ASP A 98 -8.19 14.68 -13.44
C ASP A 98 -7.18 14.44 -14.56
N MET A 99 -6.00 13.88 -14.25
CA MET A 99 -4.98 13.50 -15.21
C MET A 99 -5.36 12.24 -16.00
N VAL A 100 -5.92 11.23 -15.31
CA VAL A 100 -6.41 9.99 -15.96
C VAL A 100 -7.45 10.34 -17.04
N ARG A 101 -8.43 11.19 -16.72
CA ARG A 101 -9.47 11.61 -17.67
C ARG A 101 -8.95 12.36 -18.89
N ARG A 102 -7.83 13.07 -18.78
CA ARG A 102 -7.18 13.76 -19.91
C ARG A 102 -6.22 12.85 -20.68
N GLY A 103 -5.98 11.63 -20.22
CA GLY A 103 -4.98 10.74 -20.80
C GLY A 103 -3.52 11.10 -20.47
N ASP A 104 -3.31 11.97 -19.48
CA ASP A 104 -1.98 12.39 -19.02
C ASP A 104 -1.39 11.43 -17.96
N MET A 105 -2.18 10.49 -17.45
CA MET A 105 -1.81 9.50 -16.44
C MET A 105 -2.53 8.18 -16.74
N MET A 106 -1.86 7.06 -16.53
CA MET A 106 -2.44 5.72 -16.67
C MET A 106 -3.60 5.51 -15.70
N SER A 107 -4.64 4.82 -16.15
CA SER A 107 -5.75 4.37 -15.30
C SER A 107 -5.34 3.19 -14.42
N MET A 108 -6.18 2.81 -13.47
CA MET A 108 -5.98 1.59 -12.68
C MET A 108 -5.99 0.34 -13.56
N GLU A 109 -6.89 0.33 -14.54
CA GLU A 109 -7.04 -0.75 -15.51
C GLU A 109 -5.75 -0.91 -16.34
N ASP A 110 -5.20 0.19 -16.87
CA ASP A 110 -3.94 0.17 -17.63
C ASP A 110 -2.80 -0.41 -16.79
N VAL A 111 -2.67 0.03 -15.52
CA VAL A 111 -1.62 -0.45 -14.63
C VAL A 111 -1.80 -1.94 -14.30
N THR A 112 -3.03 -2.37 -14.05
CA THR A 112 -3.34 -3.78 -13.75
C THR A 112 -3.07 -4.67 -14.95
N ASP A 113 -3.45 -4.23 -16.15
CA ASP A 113 -3.22 -4.98 -17.40
C ASP A 113 -1.73 -5.13 -17.71
N ILE A 114 -0.92 -4.11 -17.43
CA ILE A 114 0.53 -4.14 -17.65
C ILE A 114 1.21 -5.07 -16.63
N LEU A 115 0.87 -4.97 -15.35
CA LEU A 115 1.56 -5.69 -14.27
C LEU A 115 1.03 -7.11 -14.04
N GLY A 116 -0.18 -7.44 -14.51
CA GLY A 116 -0.74 -8.80 -14.47
C GLY A 116 -1.05 -9.35 -13.07
N ILE A 117 -1.02 -8.52 -12.02
CA ILE A 117 -1.35 -8.92 -10.66
C ILE A 117 -2.65 -8.25 -10.17
N PRO A 118 -3.42 -8.89 -9.26
CA PRO A 118 -4.69 -8.36 -8.81
C PRO A 118 -4.55 -7.04 -8.04
N ILE A 119 -5.46 -6.11 -8.30
CA ILE A 119 -5.50 -4.83 -7.60
C ILE A 119 -6.16 -4.97 -6.22
N LEU A 120 -5.44 -4.58 -5.18
CA LEU A 120 -5.94 -4.50 -3.80
C LEU A 120 -6.62 -3.16 -3.53
N GLY A 121 -6.13 -2.09 -4.13
CA GLY A 121 -6.73 -0.77 -4.02
C GLY A 121 -5.92 0.33 -4.67
N ALA A 122 -6.52 1.52 -4.70
CA ALA A 122 -5.85 2.72 -5.17
C ALA A 122 -6.04 3.87 -4.17
N ILE A 123 -4.99 4.65 -4.00
CA ILE A 123 -4.94 5.79 -3.08
C ILE A 123 -4.84 7.05 -3.92
N PRO A 124 -5.78 7.99 -3.76
CA PRO A 124 -5.73 9.26 -4.48
C PRO A 124 -4.55 10.13 -4.01
N ASP A 125 -4.07 11.00 -4.89
CA ASP A 125 -3.18 12.10 -4.52
C ASP A 125 -4.02 13.14 -3.75
N ASP A 126 -3.91 13.13 -2.42
CA ASP A 126 -4.72 13.93 -1.51
C ASP A 126 -3.82 14.73 -0.57
N GLU A 127 -4.04 16.04 -0.48
CA GLU A 127 -3.25 16.94 0.39
C GLU A 127 -3.41 16.61 1.88
N GLU A 128 -4.50 15.98 2.27
CA GLU A 128 -4.73 15.51 3.65
C GLU A 128 -3.65 14.50 4.09
N ILE A 129 -3.05 13.75 3.15
CA ILE A 129 -1.93 12.84 3.43
C ILE A 129 -0.73 13.64 3.96
N VAL A 130 -0.40 14.75 3.30
CA VAL A 130 0.73 15.59 3.70
C VAL A 130 0.44 16.30 5.03
N ILE A 131 -0.78 16.77 5.21
CA ILE A 131 -1.20 17.46 6.43
C ILE A 131 -1.12 16.52 7.63
N SER A 132 -1.72 15.34 7.55
CA SER A 132 -1.73 14.34 8.62
C SER A 132 -0.33 13.84 8.97
N THR A 133 0.50 13.61 7.94
CA THR A 133 1.89 13.18 8.12
C THR A 133 2.71 14.24 8.86
N ASN A 134 2.55 15.52 8.51
CA ASN A 134 3.24 16.62 9.20
C ASN A 134 2.76 16.82 10.65
N GLN A 135 1.55 16.42 10.96
CA GLN A 135 0.98 16.45 12.31
C GLN A 135 1.33 15.19 13.13
N GLY A 136 1.91 14.16 12.49
CA GLY A 136 2.17 12.86 13.11
C GLY A 136 0.89 12.07 13.42
N GLU A 137 -0.23 12.39 12.74
CA GLU A 137 -1.51 11.74 12.92
C GLU A 137 -1.78 10.74 11.79
N PRO A 138 -2.27 9.52 12.09
CA PRO A 138 -2.60 8.56 11.06
C PRO A 138 -3.84 9.01 10.30
N LEU A 139 -3.76 9.02 8.97
CA LEU A 139 -4.88 9.37 8.11
C LEU A 139 -6.06 8.37 8.19
N VAL A 140 -5.77 7.12 8.58
CA VAL A 140 -6.78 6.07 8.73
C VAL A 140 -7.71 6.41 9.88
N GLY A 141 -9.01 6.53 9.57
CA GLY A 141 -10.01 6.97 10.53
C GLY A 141 -10.40 8.45 10.41
N MET A 142 -9.63 9.24 9.67
CA MET A 142 -10.05 10.59 9.29
C MET A 142 -11.11 10.53 8.18
N ASN A 143 -12.00 11.51 8.15
CA ASN A 143 -13.04 11.62 7.13
C ASN A 143 -12.49 12.26 5.84
N SER A 144 -11.43 11.65 5.29
CA SER A 144 -10.79 12.03 4.03
C SER A 144 -10.96 10.94 2.98
N PHE A 145 -10.80 11.31 1.71
CA PHE A 145 -10.94 10.36 0.62
C PHE A 145 -9.79 9.33 0.62
N ALA A 146 -8.58 9.78 0.89
CA ALA A 146 -7.43 8.90 1.05
C ALA A 146 -7.53 8.02 2.30
N GLY A 147 -8.03 8.55 3.43
CA GLY A 147 -8.27 7.77 4.65
C GLY A 147 -9.25 6.62 4.41
N GLN A 148 -10.32 6.86 3.65
CA GLN A 148 -11.26 5.83 3.26
C GLN A 148 -10.62 4.79 2.31
N ALA A 149 -9.74 5.21 1.40
CA ALA A 149 -9.00 4.30 0.52
C ALA A 149 -8.10 3.34 1.33
N TYR A 150 -7.34 3.86 2.28
CA TYR A 150 -6.53 3.05 3.20
C TYR A 150 -7.39 2.07 4.01
N LEU A 151 -8.50 2.53 4.58
CA LEU A 151 -9.41 1.67 5.33
C LEU A 151 -9.95 0.52 4.47
N ASN A 152 -10.32 0.80 3.22
CA ASN A 152 -10.82 -0.22 2.30
C ASN A 152 -9.73 -1.23 1.91
N ILE A 153 -8.48 -0.79 1.74
CA ILE A 153 -7.32 -1.67 1.52
C ILE A 153 -7.14 -2.58 2.74
N CYS A 154 -7.13 -2.03 3.96
CA CYS A 154 -7.03 -2.83 5.18
C CYS A 154 -8.13 -3.88 5.29
N LYS A 155 -9.38 -3.53 4.99
CA LYS A 155 -10.50 -4.47 4.99
C LYS A 155 -10.29 -5.62 4.00
N ARG A 156 -9.78 -5.35 2.79
CA ARG A 156 -9.47 -6.39 1.81
C ARG A 156 -8.31 -7.28 2.23
N ILE A 157 -7.29 -6.72 2.88
CA ILE A 157 -6.20 -7.51 3.49
C ILE A 157 -6.76 -8.49 4.51
N LEU A 158 -7.77 -8.07 5.29
CA LEU A 158 -8.48 -8.89 6.27
C LEU A 158 -9.52 -9.85 5.64
N GLY A 159 -9.57 -9.97 4.30
CA GLY A 159 -10.47 -10.87 3.58
C GLY A 159 -11.91 -10.39 3.46
N GLN A 160 -12.21 -9.13 3.77
CA GLN A 160 -13.54 -8.58 3.58
C GLN A 160 -13.76 -8.16 2.12
N GLU A 161 -14.92 -8.51 1.57
CA GLU A 161 -15.32 -8.05 0.25
C GLU A 161 -15.76 -6.58 0.31
N VAL A 162 -14.90 -5.70 -0.16
CA VAL A 162 -15.17 -4.27 -0.27
C VAL A 162 -14.97 -3.87 -1.73
N PRO A 163 -15.97 -3.28 -2.41
CA PRO A 163 -15.82 -2.84 -3.79
C PRO A 163 -14.71 -1.78 -3.91
N LEU A 164 -14.02 -1.79 -5.06
CA LEU A 164 -13.05 -0.74 -5.37
C LEU A 164 -13.75 0.61 -5.34
N MET A 165 -13.13 1.56 -4.65
CA MET A 165 -13.69 2.90 -4.51
C MET A 165 -13.59 3.63 -5.86
N GLY A 166 -14.72 4.15 -6.36
CA GLY A 166 -14.66 5.10 -7.46
C GLY A 166 -13.88 6.34 -6.99
N LEU A 167 -12.72 6.57 -7.60
CA LEU A 167 -11.81 7.66 -7.20
C LEU A 167 -12.29 9.05 -7.68
N GLU A 168 -13.52 9.14 -8.17
CA GLU A 168 -14.14 10.41 -8.51
C GLU A 168 -14.67 11.08 -7.25
N LYS A 169 -14.17 12.28 -6.94
CA LYS A 169 -14.82 13.19 -5.99
C LYS A 169 -16.21 13.53 -6.57
N ASN A 170 -17.22 12.70 -6.30
CA ASN A 170 -18.59 13.01 -6.64
C ASN A 170 -19.00 14.20 -5.76
N LYS A 171 -19.01 15.39 -6.35
CA LYS A 171 -19.49 16.63 -5.69
C LYS A 171 -20.94 16.53 -5.20
N GLY A 172 -21.65 15.43 -5.52
CA GLY A 172 -23.05 15.21 -5.16
C GLY A 172 -23.29 14.40 -3.90
N PHE A 173 -22.33 13.60 -3.42
CA PHE A 173 -22.59 12.68 -2.29
C PHE A 173 -22.59 13.38 -0.92
N PHE A 174 -21.84 14.48 -0.78
CA PHE A 174 -21.79 15.25 0.47
C PHE A 174 -23.05 16.09 0.72
N HIS A 175 -23.80 16.46 -0.34
CA HIS A 175 -25.06 17.21 -0.17
C HIS A 175 -26.24 16.35 0.28
N MET A 176 -26.20 15.04 0.09
CA MET A 176 -27.31 14.14 0.44
C MET A 176 -27.35 13.80 1.94
N PHE A 177 -26.19 13.80 2.62
CA PHE A 177 -26.13 13.53 4.06
C PHE A 177 -26.31 14.75 4.95
N SER A 178 -26.01 15.97 4.46
CA SER A 178 -26.23 17.19 5.24
C SER A 178 -27.71 17.59 5.35
N GLY A 179 -28.57 17.04 4.50
CA GLY A 179 -30.02 17.26 4.50
C GLY A 179 -30.77 16.43 5.55
N LEU A 180 -30.21 15.30 6.01
CA LEU A 180 -30.90 14.43 7.00
C LEU A 180 -30.65 14.83 8.45
N LEU A 181 -29.59 15.59 8.73
CA LEU A 181 -29.22 16.01 10.09
C LEU A 181 -29.84 17.36 10.52
N LYS A 182 -30.63 17.99 9.66
CA LYS A 182 -31.36 19.25 10.00
C LYS A 182 -32.83 19.06 10.31
N ARG A 183 -33.32 17.83 10.53
CA ARG A 183 -34.68 17.55 10.98
C ARG A 183 -34.66 16.54 12.15
N ALA A 184 -34.14 16.95 13.27
CA ALA A 184 -34.45 16.40 14.57
C ALA A 184 -34.30 17.53 15.61
#